data_63ff6621d34c0eeeffe73d9b8ab408ba
#
_entry.id   63ff6621d34c0eeeffe73d9b8ab408ba
#
_cell.length_a   1.000
_cell.length_b   1.000
_cell.length_c   1.000
_cell.angle_alpha   90.00
_cell.angle_beta   90.00
_cell.angle_gamma   90.00
#
_symmetry.space_group_name_H-M   'P 1'
#
loop_
_entity.id
_entity.type
_entity.pdbx_description
1 polymer ?
#
loop_
_entity_poly.entity_id
_entity_poly.type
_entity_poly.pdbx_seq_one_letter_code
_entity_poly.pdbx_strand_id
1 'polypeptide(L)'
;MGANIVVNDVGAKLDGTGNDVGPAQSVVEEISELGGKAVASTASVASVAGGKQIIDKAIEEFGRLDIVVTPAGILRDRMIFNMTKEEWQDVIDVHLTGTFSVVAPASKIFREQKSGRIVTFSSVSGLIGYSGQSNYGAAKDGIAGFTRVVAKELGKYGVTANAISPGANTRMTQSVPDSTRAMRAGVFKPAEEEHFLYDPDDVAPVVGWLCTDSASHINGEVIHACLLYTSDADDDTPCVDLGGLRIIKK
;
A
#
# COMPACT_ATOMS: atom_id res chain seq x y z
N MET A 1 -6.06 3.70 -18.70
CA MET A 1 -5.25 4.88 -18.38
C MET A 1 -3.94 4.91 -19.18
N GLY A 2 -3.51 3.81 -19.79
CA GLY A 2 -2.36 3.75 -20.70
C GLY A 2 -0.98 3.93 -20.05
N ALA A 3 -0.87 3.66 -18.74
CA ALA A 3 0.42 3.68 -18.06
C ALA A 3 1.30 2.48 -18.48
N ASN A 4 2.61 2.68 -18.59
CA ASN A 4 3.59 1.60 -18.65
C ASN A 4 3.94 1.18 -17.23
N ILE A 5 4.04 -0.13 -16.94
CA ILE A 5 4.12 -0.63 -15.57
C ILE A 5 5.33 -1.53 -15.37
N VAL A 6 6.09 -1.29 -14.31
CA VAL A 6 6.99 -2.29 -13.73
C VAL A 6 6.23 -3.02 -12.63
N VAL A 7 5.92 -4.29 -12.85
CA VAL A 7 5.31 -5.16 -11.85
C VAL A 7 6.43 -5.82 -11.05
N ASN A 8 6.57 -5.45 -9.78
CA ASN A 8 7.60 -6.04 -8.91
C ASN A 8 6.97 -6.94 -7.86
N ASP A 9 7.30 -8.21 -7.90
CA ASP A 9 6.96 -9.19 -6.87
C ASP A 9 8.09 -10.21 -6.74
N VAL A 10 8.60 -10.41 -5.54
CA VAL A 10 9.63 -11.44 -5.28
C VAL A 10 9.06 -12.85 -5.31
N GLY A 11 7.73 -13.01 -5.39
CA GLY A 11 7.05 -14.30 -5.34
C GLY A 11 7.18 -15.02 -4.01
N ALA A 12 7.30 -14.26 -2.92
CA ALA A 12 7.36 -14.83 -1.59
C ALA A 12 5.97 -15.31 -1.11
N LYS A 13 5.97 -16.29 -0.20
CA LYS A 13 4.78 -16.65 0.58
C LYS A 13 4.40 -15.52 1.54
N LEU A 14 3.22 -15.62 2.17
CA LEU A 14 2.73 -14.62 3.14
C LEU A 14 3.69 -14.38 4.32
N ASP A 15 4.48 -15.38 4.68
CA ASP A 15 5.49 -15.30 5.73
C ASP A 15 6.83 -14.71 5.26
N GLY A 16 6.95 -14.34 3.99
CA GLY A 16 8.15 -13.78 3.37
C GLY A 16 9.16 -14.82 2.90
N THR A 17 8.86 -16.12 3.00
CA THR A 17 9.76 -17.18 2.52
C THR A 17 9.52 -17.54 1.05
N GLY A 18 10.55 -18.05 0.38
CA GLY A 18 10.50 -18.45 -1.02
C GLY A 18 10.69 -17.27 -1.98
N ASN A 19 10.82 -17.64 -3.24
CA ASN A 19 10.90 -16.71 -4.35
C ASN A 19 10.37 -17.40 -5.61
N ASP A 20 9.51 -16.72 -6.38
CA ASP A 20 8.92 -17.22 -7.61
C ASP A 20 8.63 -16.03 -8.56
N VAL A 21 9.09 -16.12 -9.79
CA VAL A 21 8.86 -15.08 -10.80
C VAL A 21 7.42 -15.11 -11.33
N GLY A 22 6.70 -16.22 -11.14
CA GLY A 22 5.36 -16.42 -11.69
C GLY A 22 4.34 -15.33 -11.37
N PRO A 23 4.19 -14.89 -10.12
CA PRO A 23 3.21 -13.85 -9.77
C PRO A 23 3.41 -12.54 -10.54
N ALA A 24 4.65 -12.03 -10.63
CA ALA A 24 4.93 -10.81 -11.38
C ALA A 24 4.66 -11.00 -12.88
N GLN A 25 5.05 -12.16 -13.42
CA GLN A 25 4.90 -12.48 -14.83
C GLN A 25 3.43 -12.64 -15.22
N SER A 26 2.61 -13.29 -14.40
CA SER A 26 1.17 -13.44 -14.65
C SER A 26 0.47 -12.08 -14.76
N VAL A 27 0.79 -11.13 -13.88
CA VAL A 27 0.22 -9.77 -13.95
C VAL A 27 0.69 -9.03 -15.21
N VAL A 28 1.94 -9.22 -15.64
CA VAL A 28 2.46 -8.66 -16.90
C VAL A 28 1.67 -9.20 -18.09
N GLU A 29 1.37 -10.49 -18.12
CA GLU A 29 0.57 -11.14 -19.15
C GLU A 29 -0.86 -10.58 -19.20
N GLU A 30 -1.53 -10.48 -18.05
CA GLU A 30 -2.87 -9.88 -17.95
C GLU A 30 -2.89 -8.43 -18.47
N ILE A 31 -1.90 -7.60 -18.10
CA ILE A 31 -1.80 -6.22 -18.58
C ILE A 31 -1.59 -6.19 -20.11
N SER A 32 -0.81 -7.12 -20.64
CA SER A 32 -0.52 -7.21 -22.08
C SER A 32 -1.76 -7.65 -22.87
N GLU A 33 -2.55 -8.59 -22.35
CA GLU A 33 -3.83 -9.02 -22.92
C GLU A 33 -4.85 -7.87 -22.99
N LEU A 34 -4.80 -6.95 -22.02
CA LEU A 34 -5.59 -5.72 -22.02
C LEU A 34 -5.01 -4.61 -22.92
N GLY A 35 -3.93 -4.89 -23.67
CA GLY A 35 -3.28 -3.94 -24.58
C GLY A 35 -2.36 -2.93 -23.89
N GLY A 36 -2.04 -3.13 -22.60
CA GLY A 36 -1.08 -2.33 -21.85
C GLY A 36 0.37 -2.77 -22.07
N LYS A 37 1.31 -2.03 -21.49
CA LYS A 37 2.74 -2.38 -21.47
C LYS A 37 3.21 -2.60 -20.04
N ALA A 38 3.79 -3.75 -19.78
CA ALA A 38 4.35 -4.07 -18.48
C ALA A 38 5.62 -4.91 -18.59
N VAL A 39 6.48 -4.83 -17.59
CA VAL A 39 7.66 -5.69 -17.42
C VAL A 39 7.75 -6.18 -15.98
N ALA A 40 8.18 -7.42 -15.81
CA ALA A 40 8.32 -8.02 -14.49
C ALA A 40 9.67 -7.66 -13.85
N SER A 41 9.67 -7.52 -12.53
CA SER A 41 10.84 -7.41 -11.66
C SER A 41 10.65 -8.30 -10.43
N THR A 42 11.73 -8.91 -9.94
CA THR A 42 11.74 -9.74 -8.73
C THR A 42 12.71 -9.22 -7.67
N ALA A 43 13.08 -7.94 -7.76
CA ALA A 43 13.97 -7.33 -6.79
C ALA A 43 13.30 -7.20 -5.42
N SER A 44 14.04 -7.51 -4.35
CA SER A 44 13.52 -7.40 -3.00
C SER A 44 13.51 -5.96 -2.52
N VAL A 45 12.35 -5.47 -2.10
CA VAL A 45 12.20 -4.15 -1.49
C VAL A 45 12.87 -4.05 -0.12
N ALA A 46 13.10 -5.17 0.57
CA ALA A 46 13.71 -5.21 1.90
C ALA A 46 15.18 -4.72 1.92
N SER A 47 15.74 -4.37 0.78
CA SER A 47 17.08 -3.76 0.68
C SER A 47 17.07 -2.49 -0.15
N VAL A 48 17.90 -1.52 0.21
CA VAL A 48 18.04 -0.25 -0.54
C VAL A 48 18.50 -0.51 -1.98
N ALA A 49 19.36 -1.51 -2.19
CA ALA A 49 19.81 -1.90 -3.52
C ALA A 49 18.68 -2.45 -4.38
N GLY A 50 17.81 -3.29 -3.80
CA GLY A 50 16.65 -3.85 -4.50
C GLY A 50 15.61 -2.78 -4.84
N GLY A 51 15.30 -1.87 -3.91
CA GLY A 51 14.42 -0.73 -4.21
C GLY A 51 14.95 0.14 -5.34
N LYS A 52 16.26 0.40 -5.36
CA LYS A 52 16.89 1.12 -6.47
C LYS A 52 16.79 0.37 -7.80
N GLN A 53 17.00 -0.96 -7.81
CA GLN A 53 16.86 -1.78 -9.02
C GLN A 53 15.48 -1.68 -9.65
N ILE A 54 14.41 -1.62 -8.84
CA ILE A 54 13.05 -1.47 -9.33
C ILE A 54 12.88 -0.12 -10.07
N ILE A 55 13.41 0.95 -9.48
CA ILE A 55 13.34 2.29 -10.08
C ILE A 55 14.21 2.39 -11.34
N ASP A 56 15.45 1.87 -11.29
CA ASP A 56 16.34 1.82 -12.45
C ASP A 56 15.67 1.09 -13.62
N LYS A 57 15.01 -0.05 -13.34
CA LYS A 57 14.28 -0.82 -14.37
C LYS A 57 13.19 0.01 -15.04
N ALA A 58 12.44 0.82 -14.29
CA ALA A 58 11.43 1.69 -14.89
C ALA A 58 12.05 2.75 -15.82
N ILE A 59 13.19 3.31 -15.44
CA ILE A 59 13.91 4.27 -16.28
C ILE A 59 14.51 3.59 -17.52
N GLU A 60 15.10 2.41 -17.37
CA GLU A 60 15.69 1.65 -18.49
C GLU A 60 14.65 1.25 -19.53
N GLU A 61 13.47 0.78 -19.08
CA GLU A 61 12.44 0.27 -19.99
C GLU A 61 11.56 1.37 -20.60
N PHE A 62 11.30 2.46 -19.83
CA PHE A 62 10.30 3.45 -20.22
C PHE A 62 10.84 4.89 -20.30
N GLY A 63 12.09 5.13 -19.93
CA GLY A 63 12.76 6.42 -20.03
C GLY A 63 12.33 7.47 -18.98
N ARG A 64 11.32 7.19 -18.15
CA ARG A 64 10.78 8.09 -17.13
C ARG A 64 10.12 7.33 -15.99
N LEU A 65 9.89 8.05 -14.89
CA LEU A 65 9.10 7.56 -13.77
C LEU A 65 8.07 8.63 -13.39
N ASP A 66 6.81 8.28 -13.29
CA ASP A 66 5.75 9.23 -12.92
C ASP A 66 5.05 8.85 -11.61
N ILE A 67 4.96 7.54 -11.34
CA ILE A 67 4.15 7.00 -10.26
C ILE A 67 4.95 5.93 -9.52
N VAL A 68 4.85 5.94 -8.20
CA VAL A 68 5.33 4.86 -7.33
C VAL A 68 4.19 4.40 -6.42
N VAL A 69 3.94 3.09 -6.41
CA VAL A 69 2.96 2.44 -5.54
C VAL A 69 3.67 1.33 -4.76
N THR A 70 3.58 1.33 -3.42
CA THR A 70 4.34 0.41 -2.55
C THR A 70 3.45 -0.52 -1.72
N PRO A 71 2.74 -1.49 -2.33
CA PRO A 71 1.83 -2.40 -1.62
C PRO A 71 2.53 -3.61 -0.98
N ALA A 72 3.80 -3.87 -1.28
CA ALA A 72 4.52 -5.05 -0.82
C ALA A 72 4.44 -5.25 0.70
N GLY A 73 4.23 -6.49 1.13
CA GLY A 73 4.08 -6.76 2.56
C GLY A 73 4.04 -8.25 2.91
N ILE A 74 4.38 -8.54 4.16
CA ILE A 74 4.34 -9.87 4.78
C ILE A 74 3.68 -9.78 6.16
N LEU A 75 3.32 -10.91 6.74
CA LEU A 75 2.85 -11.03 8.12
C LEU A 75 3.72 -12.00 8.92
N ARG A 76 4.09 -11.59 10.12
CA ARG A 76 4.74 -12.38 11.16
C ARG A 76 4.04 -12.07 12.50
N ASP A 77 2.73 -12.36 12.54
CA ASP A 77 1.88 -12.05 13.69
C ASP A 77 2.28 -12.89 14.90
N ARG A 78 2.56 -12.22 16.01
CA ARG A 78 2.94 -12.83 17.28
C ARG A 78 2.65 -11.88 18.43
N MET A 79 2.17 -12.42 19.57
CA MET A 79 2.07 -11.62 20.79
C MET A 79 3.45 -11.10 21.19
N ILE A 80 3.54 -9.83 21.60
CA ILE A 80 4.80 -9.13 21.84
C ILE A 80 5.77 -9.88 22.77
N PHE A 81 5.25 -10.55 23.77
CA PHE A 81 6.06 -11.30 24.73
C PHE A 81 6.65 -12.62 24.18
N ASN A 82 6.23 -13.04 22.98
CA ASN A 82 6.74 -14.21 22.26
C ASN A 82 7.38 -13.86 20.92
N MET A 83 7.33 -12.58 20.49
CA MET A 83 7.85 -12.13 19.21
C MET A 83 9.38 -12.19 19.20
N THR A 84 9.96 -12.83 18.20
CA THR A 84 11.41 -12.85 18.03
C THR A 84 11.90 -11.58 17.33
N LYS A 85 13.21 -11.33 17.44
CA LYS A 85 13.84 -10.22 16.75
C LYS A 85 13.72 -10.37 15.22
N GLU A 86 13.82 -11.58 14.74
CA GLU A 86 13.72 -11.92 13.31
C GLU A 86 12.31 -11.62 12.80
N GLU A 87 11.26 -12.07 13.52
CA GLU A 87 9.86 -11.78 13.18
C GLU A 87 9.56 -10.27 13.17
N TRP A 88 10.17 -9.52 14.07
CA TRP A 88 10.10 -8.06 14.08
C TRP A 88 10.81 -7.48 12.87
N GLN A 89 12.08 -7.85 12.66
CA GLN A 89 12.95 -7.23 11.65
C GLN A 89 12.45 -7.52 10.23
N ASP A 90 12.04 -8.77 9.93
CA ASP A 90 11.50 -9.14 8.62
C ASP A 90 10.32 -8.23 8.21
N VAL A 91 9.42 -7.95 9.14
CA VAL A 91 8.25 -7.09 8.86
C VAL A 91 8.68 -5.64 8.68
N ILE A 92 9.56 -5.10 9.51
CA ILE A 92 10.10 -3.74 9.35
C ILE A 92 10.83 -3.60 8.02
N ASP A 93 11.66 -4.59 7.65
CA ASP A 93 12.46 -4.52 6.43
C ASP A 93 11.61 -4.55 5.16
N VAL A 94 10.57 -5.38 5.11
CA VAL A 94 9.70 -5.43 3.93
C VAL A 94 8.77 -4.21 3.86
N HIS A 95 8.14 -3.82 4.96
CA HIS A 95 7.13 -2.76 4.94
C HIS A 95 7.75 -1.36 4.99
N LEU A 96 8.44 -1.02 6.07
CA LEU A 96 8.90 0.35 6.33
C LEU A 96 10.18 0.66 5.55
N THR A 97 11.21 -0.18 5.71
CA THR A 97 12.45 -0.06 4.95
C THR A 97 12.17 -0.24 3.46
N GLY A 98 11.28 -1.17 3.08
CA GLY A 98 10.90 -1.41 1.70
C GLY A 98 10.22 -0.21 1.05
N THR A 99 9.29 0.44 1.74
CA THR A 99 8.70 1.69 1.26
C THR A 99 9.77 2.77 1.06
N PHE A 100 10.66 2.96 2.03
CA PHE A 100 11.77 3.89 1.92
C PHE A 100 12.71 3.55 0.76
N SER A 101 13.07 2.28 0.57
CA SER A 101 14.03 1.82 -0.43
C SER A 101 13.61 2.15 -1.87
N VAL A 102 12.28 2.18 -2.11
CA VAL A 102 11.69 2.52 -3.41
C VAL A 102 11.46 4.03 -3.53
N VAL A 103 10.91 4.67 -2.50
CA VAL A 103 10.56 6.10 -2.53
C VAL A 103 11.80 7.00 -2.57
N ALA A 104 12.87 6.64 -1.86
CA ALA A 104 14.08 7.47 -1.79
C ALA A 104 14.77 7.68 -3.15
N PRO A 105 15.04 6.67 -3.99
CA PRO A 105 15.55 6.90 -5.34
C PRO A 105 14.53 7.60 -6.25
N ALA A 106 13.24 7.25 -6.18
CA ALA A 106 12.18 7.89 -6.96
C ALA A 106 12.06 9.39 -6.65
N SER A 107 12.23 9.79 -5.38
CA SER A 107 12.13 11.18 -4.95
C SER A 107 13.15 12.10 -5.64
N LYS A 108 14.33 11.60 -5.98
CA LYS A 108 15.36 12.34 -6.72
C LYS A 108 14.88 12.65 -8.14
N ILE A 109 14.32 11.64 -8.81
CA ILE A 109 13.79 11.75 -10.18
C ILE A 109 12.59 12.71 -10.18
N PHE A 110 11.64 12.53 -9.29
CA PHE A 110 10.44 13.38 -9.19
C PHE A 110 10.79 14.84 -8.91
N ARG A 111 11.79 15.09 -8.07
CA ARG A 111 12.28 16.44 -7.80
C ARG A 111 12.86 17.12 -9.05
N GLU A 112 13.61 16.38 -9.87
CA GLU A 112 14.17 16.85 -11.13
C GLU A 112 13.09 17.07 -12.20
N GLN A 113 12.15 16.13 -12.31
CA GLN A 113 10.99 16.20 -13.21
C GLN A 113 9.98 17.28 -12.81
N LYS A 114 9.99 17.72 -11.54
CA LYS A 114 8.97 18.59 -10.92
C LYS A 114 7.55 18.02 -11.04
N SER A 115 7.44 16.73 -10.98
CA SER A 115 6.19 15.97 -11.07
C SER A 115 6.40 14.56 -10.53
N GLY A 116 5.40 14.00 -9.87
CA GLY A 116 5.38 12.62 -9.38
C GLY A 116 4.19 12.33 -8.50
N ARG A 117 3.84 11.05 -8.40
CA ARG A 117 2.77 10.56 -7.53
C ARG A 117 3.29 9.39 -6.71
N ILE A 118 3.14 9.47 -5.41
CA ILE A 118 3.56 8.42 -4.47
C ILE A 118 2.32 7.94 -3.71
N VAL A 119 2.02 6.64 -3.83
CA VAL A 119 0.95 5.99 -3.06
C VAL A 119 1.56 4.88 -2.23
N THR A 120 1.53 5.06 -0.92
CA THR A 120 2.02 4.09 0.05
C THR A 120 0.87 3.32 0.69
N PHE A 121 1.17 2.23 1.39
CA PHE A 121 0.15 1.40 2.03
C PHE A 121 0.36 1.33 3.54
N SER A 122 -0.46 2.07 4.27
CA SER A 122 -0.64 1.96 5.72
C SER A 122 -1.63 0.83 6.04
N SER A 123 -2.22 0.83 7.21
CA SER A 123 -3.24 -0.13 7.64
C SER A 123 -4.01 0.40 8.85
N VAL A 124 -5.23 -0.06 9.01
CA VAL A 124 -6.00 0.13 10.25
C VAL A 124 -5.19 -0.36 11.46
N SER A 125 -4.45 -1.48 11.32
CA SER A 125 -3.56 -1.98 12.38
C SER A 125 -2.49 -0.98 12.82
N GLY A 126 -1.95 -0.17 11.90
CA GLY A 126 -1.03 0.91 12.24
C GLY A 126 -1.73 2.06 12.96
N LEU A 127 -2.93 2.42 12.51
CA LEU A 127 -3.62 3.62 12.97
C LEU A 127 -4.30 3.45 14.34
N ILE A 128 -4.82 2.26 14.65
CA ILE A 128 -5.56 1.98 15.89
C ILE A 128 -5.01 0.80 16.70
N GLY A 129 -4.12 -0.02 16.11
CA GLY A 129 -3.50 -1.19 16.75
C GLY A 129 -4.37 -2.44 16.75
N TYR A 130 -3.73 -3.60 16.57
CA TYR A 130 -4.33 -4.91 16.76
C TYR A 130 -3.41 -5.84 17.55
N SER A 131 -3.98 -6.66 18.42
CA SER A 131 -3.23 -7.67 19.20
C SER A 131 -2.45 -8.60 18.26
N GLY A 132 -1.21 -8.91 18.64
CA GLY A 132 -0.33 -9.80 17.87
C GLY A 132 0.37 -9.15 16.70
N GLN A 133 0.16 -7.87 16.43
CA GLN A 133 0.71 -7.14 15.29
C GLN A 133 1.61 -5.96 15.68
N SER A 134 2.37 -6.07 16.75
CA SER A 134 3.23 -4.97 17.20
C SER A 134 4.30 -4.57 16.17
N ASN A 135 4.88 -5.53 15.43
CA ASN A 135 5.79 -5.30 14.31
C ASN A 135 5.06 -4.65 13.11
N TYR A 136 3.96 -5.25 12.69
CA TYR A 136 3.17 -4.78 11.54
C TYR A 136 2.54 -3.42 11.81
N GLY A 137 1.93 -3.22 13.00
CA GLY A 137 1.35 -1.95 13.41
C GLY A 137 2.39 -0.83 13.43
N ALA A 138 3.56 -1.08 14.02
CA ALA A 138 4.67 -0.12 14.04
C ALA A 138 5.13 0.25 12.62
N ALA A 139 5.29 -0.74 11.72
CA ALA A 139 5.68 -0.50 10.34
C ALA A 139 4.62 0.34 9.59
N LYS A 140 3.34 0.01 9.74
CA LYS A 140 2.24 0.66 9.02
C LYS A 140 1.93 2.07 9.52
N ASP A 141 2.05 2.35 10.82
CA ASP A 141 1.99 3.74 11.32
C ASP A 141 3.25 4.53 10.93
N GLY A 142 4.42 3.88 10.96
CA GLY A 142 5.67 4.45 10.43
C GLY A 142 5.55 4.88 8.97
N ILE A 143 4.87 4.09 8.11
CA ILE A 143 4.60 4.46 6.72
C ILE A 143 3.68 5.68 6.63
N ALA A 144 2.64 5.76 7.47
CA ALA A 144 1.76 6.94 7.50
C ALA A 144 2.53 8.22 7.89
N GLY A 145 3.39 8.14 8.91
CA GLY A 145 4.28 9.24 9.30
C GLY A 145 5.28 9.61 8.21
N PHE A 146 5.95 8.63 7.62
CA PHE A 146 6.87 8.79 6.50
C PHE A 146 6.20 9.51 5.33
N THR A 147 5.01 9.07 4.94
CA THR A 147 4.26 9.66 3.81
C THR A 147 3.95 11.13 4.04
N ARG A 148 3.51 11.51 5.25
CA ARG A 148 3.25 12.92 5.59
C ARG A 148 4.50 13.79 5.49
N VAL A 149 5.67 13.26 5.86
CA VAL A 149 6.94 13.99 5.75
C VAL A 149 7.35 14.13 4.29
N VAL A 150 7.31 13.04 3.52
CA VAL A 150 7.62 13.03 2.08
C VAL A 150 6.72 14.00 1.31
N ALA A 151 5.42 14.05 1.63
CA ALA A 151 4.48 15.00 1.05
C ALA A 151 4.90 16.46 1.25
N LYS A 152 5.38 16.82 2.45
CA LYS A 152 5.88 18.17 2.77
C LYS A 152 7.20 18.48 2.07
N GLU A 153 8.12 17.51 2.01
CA GLU A 153 9.43 17.68 1.39
C GLU A 153 9.34 17.88 -0.12
N LEU A 154 8.43 17.12 -0.77
CA LEU A 154 8.32 17.05 -2.22
C LEU A 154 7.20 17.92 -2.80
N GLY A 155 6.24 18.38 -2.01
CA GLY A 155 5.08 19.16 -2.48
C GLY A 155 5.45 20.40 -3.28
N LYS A 156 6.50 21.13 -2.87
CA LYS A 156 7.02 22.30 -3.63
C LYS A 156 7.56 21.96 -5.02
N TYR A 157 7.75 20.69 -5.34
CA TYR A 157 8.16 20.21 -6.65
C TYR A 157 7.02 19.61 -7.46
N GLY A 158 5.76 19.83 -7.05
CA GLY A 158 4.58 19.29 -7.75
C GLY A 158 4.34 17.79 -7.54
N VAL A 159 4.98 17.20 -6.52
CA VAL A 159 4.84 15.78 -6.16
C VAL A 159 3.83 15.62 -5.03
N THR A 160 2.92 14.67 -5.16
CA THR A 160 2.04 14.27 -4.06
C THR A 160 2.44 12.90 -3.50
N ALA A 161 2.28 12.74 -2.19
CA ALA A 161 2.47 11.48 -1.49
C ALA A 161 1.31 11.25 -0.53
N ASN A 162 0.58 10.15 -0.73
CA ASN A 162 -0.57 9.78 0.09
C ASN A 162 -0.47 8.30 0.49
N ALA A 163 -1.05 7.95 1.63
CA ALA A 163 -1.12 6.58 2.11
C ALA A 163 -2.54 6.02 1.98
N ILE A 164 -2.66 4.78 1.57
CA ILE A 164 -3.90 4.02 1.61
C ILE A 164 -3.90 3.12 2.85
N SER A 165 -5.01 3.11 3.58
CA SER A 165 -5.34 2.11 4.59
C SER A 165 -6.44 1.22 4.00
N PRO A 166 -6.11 0.11 3.33
CA PRO A 166 -7.10 -0.67 2.60
C PRO A 166 -7.98 -1.49 3.54
N GLY A 167 -9.27 -1.59 3.20
CA GLY A 167 -10.17 -2.60 3.70
C GLY A 167 -10.45 -3.60 2.57
N ALA A 168 -9.70 -4.71 2.50
CA ALA A 168 -9.85 -5.69 1.44
C ALA A 168 -9.71 -7.12 1.97
N ASN A 169 -10.53 -8.03 1.44
CA ASN A 169 -10.46 -9.45 1.75
C ASN A 169 -9.43 -10.13 0.85
N THR A 170 -8.19 -10.18 1.32
CA THR A 170 -7.05 -10.76 0.61
C THR A 170 -6.58 -12.03 1.29
N ARG A 171 -5.69 -12.79 0.64
CA ARG A 171 -5.00 -13.93 1.27
C ARG A 171 -4.37 -13.55 2.63
N MET A 172 -3.87 -12.32 2.74
CA MET A 172 -3.28 -11.78 3.97
C MET A 172 -4.33 -11.62 5.08
N THR A 173 -5.50 -11.06 4.78
CA THR A 173 -6.58 -10.90 5.76
C THR A 173 -7.23 -12.23 6.15
N GLN A 174 -7.31 -13.17 5.21
CA GLN A 174 -7.83 -14.53 5.46
C GLN A 174 -6.91 -15.39 6.32
N SER A 175 -5.59 -15.14 6.32
CA SER A 175 -4.62 -15.87 7.14
C SER A 175 -4.68 -15.53 8.63
N VAL A 176 -5.41 -14.48 9.00
CA VAL A 176 -5.59 -14.07 10.41
C VAL A 176 -6.48 -15.07 11.14
N PRO A 177 -6.05 -15.63 12.29
CA PRO A 177 -6.84 -16.58 13.07
C PRO A 177 -8.20 -16.01 13.50
N ASP A 178 -9.24 -16.84 13.52
CA ASP A 178 -10.60 -16.43 13.89
C ASP A 178 -10.70 -15.78 15.27
N SER A 179 -9.91 -16.26 16.24
CA SER A 179 -9.81 -15.65 17.57
C SER A 179 -9.32 -14.19 17.51
N THR A 180 -8.38 -13.89 16.65
CA THR A 180 -7.88 -12.53 16.41
C THR A 180 -8.89 -11.71 15.63
N ARG A 181 -9.59 -12.33 14.69
CA ARG A 181 -10.66 -11.71 13.89
C ARG A 181 -11.84 -11.30 14.77
N ALA A 182 -12.25 -12.15 15.71
CA ALA A 182 -13.29 -11.86 16.70
C ALA A 182 -12.91 -10.67 17.62
N MET A 183 -11.64 -10.54 18.02
CA MET A 183 -11.15 -9.37 18.77
C MET A 183 -11.20 -8.08 17.93
N ARG A 184 -10.97 -8.16 16.63
CA ARG A 184 -11.08 -7.03 15.70
C ARG A 184 -12.52 -6.56 15.50
N ALA A 185 -13.48 -7.49 15.46
CA ALA A 185 -14.90 -7.21 15.31
C ALA A 185 -15.48 -6.39 16.50
N GLY A 186 -14.84 -6.42 17.68
CA GLY A 186 -15.20 -5.57 18.81
C GLY A 186 -14.91 -4.08 18.60
N VAL A 187 -14.02 -3.74 17.68
CA VAL A 187 -13.65 -2.35 17.33
C VAL A 187 -14.42 -1.85 16.12
N PHE A 188 -14.69 -2.74 15.16
CA PHE A 188 -15.58 -2.49 14.03
C PHE A 188 -16.68 -3.56 14.08
N LYS A 189 -17.90 -3.19 14.52
CA LYS A 189 -19.04 -4.07 14.31
C LYS A 189 -19.24 -4.19 12.80
N PRO A 190 -19.07 -5.38 12.18
CA PRO A 190 -19.60 -5.56 10.84
C PRO A 190 -21.11 -5.32 10.95
N ALA A 191 -21.67 -4.60 10.01
CA ALA A 191 -23.12 -4.58 9.84
C ALA A 191 -23.59 -6.04 9.72
N GLU A 192 -24.73 -6.37 10.31
CA GLU A 192 -25.23 -7.75 10.51
C GLU A 192 -25.54 -8.52 9.21
N GLU A 193 -25.08 -8.07 8.06
CA GLU A 193 -25.32 -8.72 6.77
C GLU A 193 -24.03 -9.30 6.18
N GLU A 194 -24.05 -10.61 6.00
CA GLU A 194 -22.99 -11.55 5.62
C GLU A 194 -22.36 -11.35 4.22
N HIS A 195 -22.52 -10.22 3.54
CA HIS A 195 -22.09 -10.05 2.14
C HIS A 195 -21.20 -8.84 1.86
N PHE A 196 -20.52 -8.27 2.84
CA PHE A 196 -19.47 -7.31 2.56
C PHE A 196 -18.15 -8.03 2.21
N LEU A 197 -18.11 -8.54 1.00
CA LEU A 197 -16.88 -8.92 0.34
C LEU A 197 -16.13 -7.62 0.04
N TYR A 198 -15.18 -7.28 0.91
CA TYR A 198 -14.19 -6.25 0.62
C TYR A 198 -13.31 -6.77 -0.50
N ASP A 199 -13.66 -6.47 -1.75
CA ASP A 199 -12.87 -6.90 -2.91
C ASP A 199 -11.61 -6.03 -3.00
N PRO A 200 -10.42 -6.61 -3.23
CA PRO A 200 -9.23 -5.84 -3.58
C PRO A 200 -9.45 -4.87 -4.75
N ASP A 201 -10.33 -5.22 -5.69
CA ASP A 201 -10.69 -4.40 -6.82
C ASP A 201 -11.39 -3.08 -6.43
N ASP A 202 -11.97 -2.98 -5.24
CA ASP A 202 -12.55 -1.74 -4.72
C ASP A 202 -11.47 -0.73 -4.27
N VAL A 203 -10.27 -1.20 -3.93
CA VAL A 203 -9.13 -0.36 -3.54
C VAL A 203 -8.41 0.22 -4.75
N ALA A 204 -8.31 -0.56 -5.83
CA ALA A 204 -7.55 -0.19 -7.02
C ALA A 204 -7.99 1.13 -7.68
N PRO A 205 -9.30 1.46 -7.81
CA PRO A 205 -9.74 2.74 -8.36
C PRO A 205 -9.28 3.95 -7.56
N VAL A 206 -9.25 3.85 -6.22
CA VAL A 206 -8.78 4.92 -5.33
C VAL A 206 -7.29 5.16 -5.53
N VAL A 207 -6.50 4.08 -5.60
CA VAL A 207 -5.06 4.15 -5.92
C VAL A 207 -4.86 4.79 -7.29
N GLY A 208 -5.58 4.30 -8.31
CA GLY A 208 -5.53 4.84 -9.67
C GLY A 208 -5.87 6.32 -9.74
N TRP A 209 -6.91 6.77 -9.03
CA TRP A 209 -7.30 8.18 -8.96
C TRP A 209 -6.22 9.05 -8.32
N LEU A 210 -5.61 8.61 -7.20
CA LEU A 210 -4.51 9.34 -6.55
C LEU A 210 -3.26 9.48 -7.45
N CYS A 211 -3.13 8.63 -8.47
CA CYS A 211 -2.07 8.71 -9.46
C CYS A 211 -2.35 9.71 -10.59
N THR A 212 -3.54 10.34 -10.63
CA THR A 212 -3.94 11.29 -11.67
C THR A 212 -3.72 12.74 -11.26
N ASP A 213 -3.77 13.64 -12.22
CA ASP A 213 -3.70 15.10 -11.97
C ASP A 213 -4.96 15.63 -11.28
N SER A 214 -6.11 14.96 -11.42
CA SER A 214 -7.35 15.35 -10.73
C SER A 214 -7.23 15.24 -9.21
N ALA A 215 -6.34 14.40 -8.69
CA ALA A 215 -6.04 14.26 -7.26
C ALA A 215 -4.84 15.12 -6.78
N SER A 216 -4.31 16.02 -7.61
CA SER A 216 -3.11 16.83 -7.28
C SER A 216 -3.27 17.73 -6.06
N HIS A 217 -4.51 18.02 -5.64
CA HIS A 217 -4.83 18.79 -4.44
C HIS A 217 -4.79 17.96 -3.14
N ILE A 218 -4.66 16.61 -3.24
CA ILE A 218 -4.57 15.70 -2.10
C ILE A 218 -3.11 15.35 -1.87
N ASN A 219 -2.57 15.73 -0.71
CA ASN A 219 -1.16 15.51 -0.41
C ASN A 219 -0.92 15.38 1.10
N GLY A 220 -0.32 14.28 1.51
CA GLY A 220 0.00 13.98 2.91
C GLY A 220 -1.12 13.29 3.68
N GLU A 221 -2.15 12.82 3.00
CA GLU A 221 -3.32 12.20 3.63
C GLU A 221 -3.14 10.68 3.81
N VAL A 222 -3.84 10.15 4.82
CA VAL A 222 -4.03 8.71 5.00
C VAL A 222 -5.49 8.41 4.73
N ILE A 223 -5.75 7.71 3.63
CA ILE A 223 -7.09 7.50 3.10
C ILE A 223 -7.51 6.07 3.39
N HIS A 224 -8.61 5.89 4.12
CA HIS A 224 -9.20 4.57 4.29
C HIS A 224 -10.03 4.23 3.04
N ALA A 225 -9.58 3.21 2.30
CA ALA A 225 -10.26 2.74 1.10
C ALA A 225 -10.91 1.38 1.39
N CYS A 226 -12.23 1.37 1.45
CA CYS A 226 -13.04 0.16 1.58
C CYS A 226 -14.35 0.39 0.83
N LEU A 227 -15.05 -0.69 0.46
CA LEU A 227 -16.41 -0.59 -0.07
C LEU A 227 -17.30 -0.02 1.03
N LEU A 228 -17.83 1.18 0.82
CA LEU A 228 -18.88 1.75 1.64
C LEU A 228 -20.20 1.60 0.90
N TYR A 229 -21.01 0.71 1.40
CA TYR A 229 -22.43 0.76 1.06
C TYR A 229 -23.02 1.97 1.77
N THR A 230 -23.43 2.98 1.01
CA THR A 230 -24.20 4.10 1.53
C THR A 230 -25.66 3.69 1.61
N SER A 231 -26.04 2.99 2.68
CA SER A 231 -27.42 3.08 3.18
C SER A 231 -27.35 3.93 4.44
N ASP A 232 -27.94 5.11 4.38
CA ASP A 232 -28.19 6.04 5.49
C ASP A 232 -26.94 6.47 6.27
N ALA A 233 -26.17 7.38 5.68
CA ALA A 233 -25.24 8.21 6.44
C ALA A 233 -26.02 9.39 7.04
N ASP A 234 -26.81 9.13 8.08
CA ASP A 234 -27.11 10.14 9.07
C ASP A 234 -25.90 10.21 10.02
N ASP A 235 -25.39 11.43 10.15
CA ASP A 235 -24.56 11.98 11.20
C ASP A 235 -23.03 12.03 11.08
N ASP A 236 -22.58 13.28 10.85
CA ASP A 236 -21.48 13.99 11.52
C ASP A 236 -20.03 13.52 11.39
N THR A 237 -19.65 12.89 10.29
CA THR A 237 -18.23 12.88 9.93
C THR A 237 -18.04 13.52 8.54
N PRO A 238 -17.07 14.42 8.34
CA PRO A 238 -16.82 14.99 7.02
C PRO A 238 -16.35 13.89 6.07
N CYS A 239 -17.30 13.29 5.38
CA CYS A 239 -17.04 12.38 4.28
C CYS A 239 -16.91 13.22 3.01
N VAL A 240 -15.82 13.07 2.29
CA VAL A 240 -15.79 13.50 0.89
C VAL A 240 -16.55 12.40 0.12
N ASP A 241 -17.66 12.79 -0.48
CA ASP A 241 -18.49 11.89 -1.31
C ASP A 241 -17.77 11.60 -2.63
N LEU A 242 -16.88 10.63 -2.60
CA LEU A 242 -16.19 10.06 -3.75
C LEU A 242 -16.41 8.54 -3.77
N GLY A 243 -17.65 8.10 -3.51
CA GLY A 243 -18.00 6.68 -3.62
C GLY A 243 -17.28 5.78 -2.61
N GLY A 244 -17.27 6.15 -1.32
CA GLY A 244 -16.73 5.29 -0.26
C GLY A 244 -15.37 5.70 0.30
N LEU A 245 -14.90 6.90 0.02
CA LEU A 245 -13.61 7.39 0.52
C LEU A 245 -13.77 8.07 1.90
N ARG A 246 -13.11 7.57 2.92
CA ARG A 246 -13.00 8.25 4.22
C ARG A 246 -11.59 8.81 4.41
N ILE A 247 -11.50 10.11 4.69
CA ILE A 247 -10.26 10.75 5.12
C ILE A 247 -10.22 10.72 6.65
N ILE A 248 -9.25 10.00 7.21
CA ILE A 248 -9.00 10.01 8.66
C ILE A 248 -8.17 11.25 8.97
N LYS A 249 -8.81 12.29 9.50
CA LYS A 249 -8.11 13.46 10.08
C LYS A 249 -7.88 13.19 11.56
N LYS A 250 -6.65 13.40 12.02
CA LYS A 250 -6.34 13.53 13.45
C LYS A 250 -6.66 14.92 13.92
#